data_6626c5419ef1795ffeca37525d1d7aa3
#
_entry.id   6626c5419ef1795ffeca37525d1d7aa3
#
_cell.length_a   1.000
_cell.length_b   1.000
_cell.length_c   1.000
_cell.angle_alpha   90.00
_cell.angle_beta   90.00
_cell.angle_gamma   90.00
#
_symmetry.space_group_name_H-M   'P 1'
#
loop_
_entity.id
_entity.type
_entity.pdbx_description
1 polymer ?
#
loop_
_entity_poly.entity_id
_entity_poly.type
_entity_poly.pdbx_seq_one_letter_code
_entity_poly.pdbx_strand_id
1 'polypeptide(L)'
;KMNALRLTATSTNMSYRTADYERWSKQDFILGIEIHRSANNRGPCKICDAMVGKYPKTFKFIGFHPFCICFATPITMEPDNFADFLLNDTVPQEQVITDIPKTAKDFVDENKNGVQSAFWYKDNFSKEGDLQRERTPQPTTPEVIKVSRTKRIKTDAEKNDIQKRWDDRFVRNFNQSKIEQKIGIKRGEDMTFEEANELRGNIGYGEGREFSVNCQSCVVANELRRRGYDVTALPNLKKEGNIPYELSGKTNWAWIDPETMQTPEKKQAGGQYVSGLDIKSKTLTQLNKELNELTKEAGRYHIDFMWKDGKGGHIITVDRLENGSIRIYDPQIGRLGDWKVISKDISLKYGVNVLRVDNLLVNTDIIDRIVRKL
;
A
#
# COMPACT_ATOMS: atom_id res chain seq x y z
N LYS A 1 -18.00 22.80 -29.72
CA LYS A 1 -18.02 22.00 -28.46
C LYS A 1 -17.64 20.52 -28.69
N MET A 2 -18.21 19.83 -29.68
CA MET A 2 -17.91 18.38 -29.96
C MET A 2 -16.43 18.11 -30.25
N ASN A 3 -15.76 18.94 -31.05
CA ASN A 3 -14.36 18.72 -31.43
C ASN A 3 -13.41 18.91 -30.24
N ALA A 4 -13.69 19.85 -29.32
CA ALA A 4 -12.90 20.02 -28.11
C ALA A 4 -13.01 18.80 -27.19
N LEU A 5 -14.21 18.26 -26.96
CA LEU A 5 -14.41 17.04 -26.16
C LEU A 5 -13.72 15.81 -26.81
N ARG A 6 -13.76 15.72 -28.15
CA ARG A 6 -13.03 14.66 -28.88
C ARG A 6 -11.53 14.75 -28.62
N LEU A 7 -10.97 15.95 -28.76
CA LEU A 7 -9.55 16.19 -28.57
C LEU A 7 -9.14 15.86 -27.13
N THR A 8 -9.85 16.42 -26.14
CA THR A 8 -9.55 16.17 -24.73
C THR A 8 -9.60 14.70 -24.37
N ALA A 9 -10.70 13.99 -24.70
CA ALA A 9 -10.83 12.56 -24.39
C ALA A 9 -9.76 11.71 -25.11
N THR A 10 -9.44 12.04 -26.37
CA THR A 10 -8.37 11.34 -27.10
C THR A 10 -7.02 11.57 -26.48
N SER A 11 -6.66 12.82 -26.15
CA SER A 11 -5.37 13.16 -25.58
C SER A 11 -5.19 12.55 -24.18
N THR A 12 -6.23 12.60 -23.35
CA THR A 12 -6.21 11.98 -22.01
C THR A 12 -5.97 10.46 -22.12
N ASN A 13 -6.73 9.76 -22.97
CA ASN A 13 -6.56 8.34 -23.17
C ASN A 13 -5.18 7.97 -23.74
N MET A 14 -4.66 8.76 -24.67
CA MET A 14 -3.30 8.57 -25.21
C MET A 14 -2.24 8.73 -24.13
N SER A 15 -2.38 9.71 -23.23
CA SER A 15 -1.42 9.94 -22.13
C SER A 15 -1.38 8.75 -21.17
N TYR A 16 -2.53 8.23 -20.73
CA TYR A 16 -2.61 7.05 -19.88
C TYR A 16 -1.96 5.82 -20.54
N ARG A 17 -2.31 5.55 -21.79
CA ARG A 17 -1.78 4.40 -22.53
C ARG A 17 -0.28 4.52 -22.82
N THR A 18 0.21 5.74 -23.03
CA THR A 18 1.65 5.98 -23.17
C THR A 18 2.37 5.69 -21.86
N ALA A 19 1.82 6.12 -20.71
CA ALA A 19 2.37 5.81 -19.40
C ALA A 19 2.39 4.31 -19.11
N ASP A 20 1.33 3.59 -19.48
CA ASP A 20 1.27 2.13 -19.37
C ASP A 20 2.33 1.45 -20.25
N TYR A 21 2.48 1.87 -21.50
CA TYR A 21 3.52 1.37 -22.39
C TYR A 21 4.92 1.60 -21.81
N GLU A 22 5.22 2.82 -21.35
CA GLU A 22 6.52 3.16 -20.75
C GLU A 22 6.82 2.34 -19.50
N ARG A 23 5.81 1.94 -18.77
CA ARG A 23 5.94 1.10 -17.57
C ARG A 23 6.12 -0.37 -17.94
N TRP A 24 5.22 -0.91 -18.78
CA TRP A 24 5.17 -2.34 -19.07
C TRP A 24 6.32 -2.81 -19.97
N SER A 25 6.71 -2.02 -20.95
CA SER A 25 7.80 -2.38 -21.87
C SER A 25 9.16 -2.59 -21.18
N LYS A 26 9.34 -2.02 -19.98
CA LYS A 26 10.59 -2.08 -19.19
C LYS A 26 10.61 -3.20 -18.16
N GLN A 27 9.51 -3.93 -18.00
CA GLN A 27 9.40 -4.97 -16.96
C GLN A 27 9.49 -6.36 -17.57
N ASP A 28 10.48 -7.16 -17.10
CA ASP A 28 10.78 -8.46 -17.71
C ASP A 28 9.75 -9.53 -17.35
N PHE A 29 9.03 -9.38 -16.24
CA PHE A 29 7.92 -10.27 -15.87
C PHE A 29 6.63 -10.03 -16.66
N ILE A 30 6.55 -9.01 -17.51
CA ILE A 30 5.46 -8.80 -18.45
C ILE A 30 5.82 -9.44 -19.77
N LEU A 31 5.03 -10.45 -20.15
CA LEU A 31 5.24 -11.29 -21.31
C LEU A 31 4.62 -10.72 -22.59
N GLY A 32 3.69 -9.79 -22.44
CA GLY A 32 2.96 -9.14 -23.51
C GLY A 32 1.86 -8.23 -22.96
N ILE A 33 1.03 -7.73 -23.86
CA ILE A 33 -0.19 -7.01 -23.51
C ILE A 33 -1.40 -7.65 -24.23
N GLU A 34 -2.57 -7.55 -23.63
CA GLU A 34 -3.81 -7.94 -24.29
C GLU A 34 -4.72 -6.73 -24.46
N ILE A 35 -5.12 -6.47 -25.72
CA ILE A 35 -5.99 -5.34 -26.09
C ILE A 35 -7.42 -5.83 -26.12
N HIS A 36 -8.30 -5.15 -25.38
CA HIS A 36 -9.70 -5.50 -25.22
C HIS A 36 -10.64 -4.41 -25.77
N ARG A 37 -11.80 -4.84 -26.25
CA ARG A 37 -12.93 -3.93 -26.47
C ARG A 37 -13.52 -3.50 -25.13
N SER A 38 -13.85 -2.23 -24.99
CA SER A 38 -14.63 -1.78 -23.83
C SER A 38 -16.06 -2.32 -23.91
N ALA A 39 -16.60 -2.74 -22.76
CA ALA A 39 -18.01 -3.14 -22.63
C ALA A 39 -18.98 -1.99 -22.96
N ASN A 40 -18.57 -0.74 -22.76
CA ASN A 40 -19.32 0.47 -23.13
C ASN A 40 -19.10 0.86 -24.60
N ASN A 41 -18.98 -0.12 -25.50
CA ASN A 41 -18.77 0.16 -26.92
C ASN A 41 -19.96 0.95 -27.49
N ARG A 42 -19.64 1.88 -28.38
CA ARG A 42 -20.61 2.74 -29.07
C ARG A 42 -21.08 2.13 -30.40
N GLY A 43 -21.14 0.79 -30.48
CA GLY A 43 -21.46 0.03 -31.67
C GLY A 43 -20.24 -0.61 -32.34
N PRO A 44 -20.41 -1.27 -33.46
CA PRO A 44 -19.36 -1.97 -34.19
C PRO A 44 -18.29 -1.00 -34.68
N CYS A 45 -17.02 -1.38 -34.50
CA CYS A 45 -15.88 -0.63 -35.02
C CYS A 45 -14.91 -1.60 -35.70
N LYS A 46 -14.91 -1.62 -37.02
CA LYS A 46 -14.11 -2.55 -37.83
C LYS A 46 -12.62 -2.57 -37.43
N ILE A 47 -12.03 -1.39 -37.12
CA ILE A 47 -10.64 -1.32 -36.67
C ILE A 47 -10.48 -2.02 -35.31
N CYS A 48 -11.29 -1.59 -34.32
CA CYS A 48 -11.16 -2.13 -32.98
C CYS A 48 -11.47 -3.63 -32.92
N ASP A 49 -12.45 -4.10 -33.70
CA ASP A 49 -12.84 -5.52 -33.74
C ASP A 49 -11.73 -6.40 -34.34
N ALA A 50 -10.99 -5.89 -35.34
CA ALA A 50 -9.87 -6.59 -35.95
C ALA A 50 -8.60 -6.55 -35.08
N MET A 51 -8.43 -5.48 -34.28
CA MET A 51 -7.19 -5.18 -33.53
C MET A 51 -7.23 -5.63 -32.07
N VAL A 52 -8.22 -6.38 -31.59
CA VAL A 52 -8.21 -6.99 -30.27
C VAL A 52 -7.33 -8.23 -30.23
N GLY A 53 -6.77 -8.53 -29.05
CA GLY A 53 -5.99 -9.74 -28.79
C GLY A 53 -4.63 -9.46 -28.18
N LYS A 54 -3.74 -10.46 -28.26
CA LYS A 54 -2.44 -10.45 -27.56
C LYS A 54 -1.33 -9.89 -28.45
N TYR A 55 -0.52 -9.02 -27.88
CA TYR A 55 0.54 -8.28 -28.56
C TYR A 55 1.86 -8.36 -27.79
N PRO A 56 3.01 -8.23 -28.45
CA PRO A 56 4.29 -8.04 -27.74
C PRO A 56 4.24 -6.83 -26.80
N LYS A 57 4.97 -6.89 -25.69
CA LYS A 57 5.07 -5.74 -24.75
C LYS A 57 5.71 -4.49 -25.37
N THR A 58 6.39 -4.66 -26.50
CA THR A 58 6.97 -3.58 -27.31
C THR A 58 5.94 -2.88 -28.22
N PHE A 59 4.76 -3.44 -28.38
CA PHE A 59 3.68 -2.82 -29.13
C PHE A 59 3.10 -1.63 -28.36
N LYS A 60 3.26 -0.43 -28.92
CA LYS A 60 2.79 0.81 -28.29
C LYS A 60 1.31 1.04 -28.61
N PHE A 61 0.45 0.64 -27.68
CA PHE A 61 -0.98 0.85 -27.79
C PHE A 61 -1.38 2.23 -27.25
N ILE A 62 -1.72 3.16 -28.14
CA ILE A 62 -2.22 4.50 -27.80
C ILE A 62 -3.70 4.71 -28.21
N GLY A 63 -4.34 3.71 -28.78
CA GLY A 63 -5.67 3.72 -29.39
C GLY A 63 -5.60 3.75 -30.92
N PHE A 64 -6.60 3.19 -31.57
CA PHE A 64 -6.59 2.98 -33.02
C PHE A 64 -7.24 4.12 -33.80
N HIS A 65 -8.07 4.95 -33.17
CA HIS A 65 -8.77 6.07 -33.77
C HIS A 65 -9.15 7.12 -32.70
N PRO A 66 -9.53 8.35 -33.07
CA PRO A 66 -10.08 9.32 -32.12
C PRO A 66 -11.25 8.75 -31.33
N PHE A 67 -11.34 9.03 -30.05
CA PHE A 67 -12.34 8.46 -29.14
C PHE A 67 -12.29 6.93 -28.96
N CYS A 68 -11.17 6.30 -29.25
CA CYS A 68 -11.00 4.88 -28.97
C CYS A 68 -11.09 4.62 -27.47
N ILE A 69 -12.03 3.76 -27.05
CA ILE A 69 -12.25 3.37 -25.65
C ILE A 69 -11.76 1.95 -25.35
N CYS A 70 -11.10 1.28 -26.29
CA CYS A 70 -10.38 0.04 -26.03
C CYS A 70 -9.30 0.25 -24.98
N PHE A 71 -8.94 -0.77 -24.26
CA PHE A 71 -7.91 -0.74 -23.22
C PHE A 71 -6.99 -1.94 -23.37
N ALA A 72 -5.80 -1.83 -22.81
CA ALA A 72 -4.85 -2.93 -22.73
C ALA A 72 -4.68 -3.37 -21.27
N THR A 73 -4.39 -4.65 -21.08
CA THR A 73 -3.97 -5.23 -19.82
C THR A 73 -2.62 -5.91 -20.00
N PRO A 74 -1.71 -5.87 -19.02
CA PRO A 74 -0.46 -6.59 -19.10
C PRO A 74 -0.70 -8.09 -18.94
N ILE A 75 0.01 -8.91 -19.72
CA ILE A 75 0.08 -10.36 -19.57
C ILE A 75 1.31 -10.63 -18.71
N THR A 76 1.08 -11.07 -17.48
CA THR A 76 2.12 -11.40 -16.50
C THR A 76 2.45 -12.88 -16.55
N MET A 77 3.60 -13.26 -16.01
CA MET A 77 3.95 -14.66 -15.76
C MET A 77 2.94 -15.32 -14.85
N GLU A 78 2.74 -16.62 -15.05
CA GLU A 78 2.04 -17.48 -14.07
C GLU A 78 2.78 -17.48 -12.73
N PRO A 79 2.12 -17.69 -11.58
CA PRO A 79 2.73 -17.57 -10.25
C PRO A 79 4.02 -18.37 -10.07
N ASP A 80 4.06 -19.62 -10.57
CA ASP A 80 5.24 -20.48 -10.44
C ASP A 80 6.41 -19.95 -11.28
N ASN A 81 6.17 -19.55 -12.52
CA ASN A 81 7.17 -18.94 -13.38
C ASN A 81 7.64 -17.58 -12.87
N PHE A 82 6.75 -16.85 -12.22
CA PHE A 82 7.11 -15.58 -11.59
C PHE A 82 8.02 -15.81 -10.36
N ALA A 83 7.79 -16.86 -9.58
CA ALA A 83 8.68 -17.26 -8.51
C ALA A 83 10.08 -17.64 -9.04
N ASP A 84 10.15 -18.42 -10.13
CA ASP A 84 11.42 -18.76 -10.79
C ASP A 84 12.13 -17.54 -11.39
N PHE A 85 11.38 -16.61 -11.97
CA PHE A 85 11.93 -15.34 -12.43
C PHE A 85 12.55 -14.52 -11.29
N LEU A 86 11.87 -14.44 -10.14
CA LEU A 86 12.38 -13.72 -8.97
C LEU A 86 13.67 -14.36 -8.41
N LEU A 87 13.76 -15.68 -8.44
CA LEU A 87 14.90 -16.42 -7.89
C LEU A 87 16.10 -16.46 -8.86
N ASN A 88 15.84 -16.58 -10.15
CA ASN A 88 16.84 -16.98 -11.16
C ASN A 88 16.93 -16.03 -12.34
N ASP A 89 16.18 -14.90 -12.35
CA ASP A 89 16.03 -13.99 -13.50
C ASP A 89 15.59 -14.73 -14.80
N THR A 90 14.86 -15.86 -14.67
CA THR A 90 14.47 -16.70 -15.79
C THR A 90 13.13 -16.26 -16.34
N VAL A 91 13.12 -15.85 -17.62
CA VAL A 91 11.88 -15.52 -18.35
C VAL A 91 11.47 -16.72 -19.19
N PRO A 92 10.25 -17.26 -19.04
CA PRO A 92 9.76 -18.38 -19.86
C PRO A 92 9.53 -17.92 -21.30
N GLN A 93 10.51 -18.14 -22.17
CA GLN A 93 10.53 -17.63 -23.54
C GLN A 93 9.36 -18.12 -24.39
N GLU A 94 8.85 -19.31 -24.11
CA GLU A 94 7.68 -19.93 -24.76
C GLU A 94 6.36 -19.20 -24.45
N GLN A 95 6.31 -18.43 -23.37
CA GLN A 95 5.14 -17.66 -22.97
C GLN A 95 5.20 -16.20 -23.43
N VAL A 96 6.36 -15.74 -23.89
CA VAL A 96 6.53 -14.37 -24.37
C VAL A 96 5.76 -14.17 -25.67
N ILE A 97 4.91 -13.16 -25.68
CA ILE A 97 4.17 -12.79 -26.91
C ILE A 97 5.15 -12.05 -27.84
N THR A 98 5.43 -12.67 -28.97
CA THR A 98 6.41 -12.17 -29.95
C THR A 98 5.79 -11.60 -31.21
N ASP A 99 4.48 -11.80 -31.41
CA ASP A 99 3.79 -11.41 -32.63
C ASP A 99 2.39 -10.86 -32.33
N ILE A 100 1.77 -10.22 -33.31
CA ILE A 100 0.42 -9.65 -33.22
C ILE A 100 -0.64 -10.65 -33.67
N PRO A 101 -1.92 -10.49 -33.30
CA PRO A 101 -3.00 -11.38 -33.73
C PRO A 101 -3.12 -11.45 -35.26
N LYS A 102 -3.48 -12.63 -35.76
CA LYS A 102 -3.68 -12.82 -37.20
C LYS A 102 -4.71 -11.84 -37.77
N THR A 103 -5.81 -11.63 -37.05
CA THR A 103 -6.87 -10.68 -37.47
C THR A 103 -6.33 -9.25 -37.60
N ALA A 104 -5.38 -8.87 -36.75
CA ALA A 104 -4.72 -7.56 -36.84
C ALA A 104 -3.77 -7.47 -38.03
N LYS A 105 -3.01 -8.55 -38.34
CA LYS A 105 -2.18 -8.62 -39.54
C LYS A 105 -3.00 -8.48 -40.78
N ASP A 106 -4.02 -9.33 -40.93
CA ASP A 106 -4.92 -9.36 -42.10
C ASP A 106 -5.54 -7.95 -42.29
N PHE A 107 -6.00 -7.30 -41.21
CA PHE A 107 -6.56 -5.94 -41.27
C PHE A 107 -5.52 -4.90 -41.71
N VAL A 108 -4.30 -4.97 -41.21
CA VAL A 108 -3.21 -4.03 -41.59
C VAL A 108 -2.83 -4.20 -43.03
N ASP A 109 -2.74 -5.44 -43.54
CA ASP A 109 -2.39 -5.75 -44.93
C ASP A 109 -3.48 -5.29 -45.91
N GLU A 110 -4.72 -5.55 -45.58
CA GLU A 110 -5.89 -5.16 -46.39
C GLU A 110 -6.09 -3.63 -46.45
N ASN A 111 -5.71 -2.91 -45.38
CA ASN A 111 -5.97 -1.48 -45.25
C ASN A 111 -4.68 -0.64 -45.22
N LYS A 112 -3.55 -1.17 -45.66
CA LYS A 112 -2.23 -0.57 -45.56
C LYS A 112 -2.21 0.92 -45.94
N ASN A 113 -2.74 1.29 -47.10
CA ASN A 113 -2.74 2.67 -47.56
C ASN A 113 -3.55 3.62 -46.66
N GLY A 114 -4.61 3.09 -46.00
CA GLY A 114 -5.47 3.89 -45.12
C GLY A 114 -4.90 4.09 -43.71
N VAL A 115 -4.12 3.12 -43.21
CA VAL A 115 -3.64 3.12 -41.82
C VAL A 115 -2.23 3.68 -41.66
N GLN A 116 -1.42 3.76 -42.71
CA GLN A 116 -0.02 4.22 -42.65
C GLN A 116 0.16 5.63 -42.05
N SER A 117 -0.85 6.48 -42.19
CA SER A 117 -0.83 7.84 -41.62
C SER A 117 -1.16 7.87 -40.12
N ALA A 118 -1.74 6.80 -39.57
CA ALA A 118 -2.17 6.72 -38.20
C ALA A 118 -0.96 6.66 -37.23
N PHE A 119 -1.08 7.31 -36.07
CA PHE A 119 0.00 7.32 -35.07
C PHE A 119 0.34 5.91 -34.59
N TRP A 120 -0.66 5.07 -34.28
CA TRP A 120 -0.44 3.71 -33.82
C TRP A 120 0.28 2.83 -34.86
N TYR A 121 0.05 3.08 -36.18
CA TYR A 121 0.76 2.38 -37.23
C TYR A 121 2.23 2.80 -37.27
N LYS A 122 2.49 4.11 -37.33
CA LYS A 122 3.86 4.67 -37.35
C LYS A 122 4.67 4.28 -36.10
N ASP A 123 3.99 4.10 -35.01
CA ASP A 123 4.61 3.73 -33.73
C ASP A 123 4.99 2.24 -33.68
N ASN A 124 4.39 1.37 -34.49
CA ASN A 124 4.58 -0.06 -34.37
C ASN A 124 5.03 -0.77 -35.65
N PHE A 125 4.90 -0.14 -36.80
CA PHE A 125 5.22 -0.77 -38.07
C PHE A 125 6.26 0.03 -38.88
N SER A 126 7.08 -0.69 -39.63
CA SER A 126 7.98 -0.09 -40.63
C SER A 126 7.19 0.45 -41.83
N LYS A 127 7.86 1.13 -42.75
CA LYS A 127 7.24 1.57 -44.03
C LYS A 127 6.82 0.39 -44.88
N GLU A 128 7.53 -0.70 -44.76
CA GLU A 128 7.28 -1.97 -45.48
C GLU A 128 6.09 -2.73 -44.89
N GLY A 129 5.70 -2.42 -43.63
CA GLY A 129 4.57 -3.03 -42.93
C GLY A 129 4.98 -4.07 -41.89
N ASP A 130 6.28 -4.24 -41.68
CA ASP A 130 6.78 -5.18 -40.67
C ASP A 130 6.66 -4.61 -39.27
N LEU A 131 6.31 -5.47 -38.30
CA LEU A 131 6.28 -5.10 -36.90
C LEU A 131 7.68 -4.70 -36.40
N GLN A 132 7.82 -3.50 -35.86
CA GLN A 132 9.08 -3.04 -35.28
C GLN A 132 9.31 -3.72 -33.93
N ARG A 133 10.18 -4.71 -33.89
CA ARG A 133 10.48 -5.50 -32.67
C ARG A 133 11.42 -4.82 -31.69
N GLU A 134 12.19 -3.83 -32.17
CA GLU A 134 13.11 -3.04 -31.34
C GLU A 134 12.95 -1.55 -31.67
N ARG A 135 12.44 -0.80 -30.71
CA ARG A 135 12.67 0.64 -30.66
C ARG A 135 13.76 0.91 -29.65
N THR A 136 14.95 1.21 -30.15
CA THR A 136 15.88 2.02 -29.39
C THR A 136 15.19 3.39 -29.19
N PRO A 137 14.96 3.86 -27.95
CA PRO A 137 14.44 5.20 -27.74
C PRO A 137 15.38 6.20 -28.42
N GLN A 138 14.90 6.97 -29.39
CA GLN A 138 15.66 8.11 -29.87
C GLN A 138 15.74 9.13 -28.75
N PRO A 139 16.92 9.53 -28.31
CA PRO A 139 17.08 10.56 -27.30
C PRO A 139 16.74 11.91 -27.91
N THR A 140 15.70 12.57 -27.39
CA THR A 140 15.64 14.03 -27.46
C THR A 140 16.74 14.55 -26.53
N THR A 141 17.79 15.09 -27.12
CA THR A 141 19.04 15.51 -26.48
C THR A 141 18.82 16.63 -25.47
N PRO A 142 19.51 16.56 -24.31
CA PRO A 142 20.80 17.22 -24.18
C PRO A 142 21.94 16.20 -23.97
N GLU A 143 23.12 16.55 -24.42
CA GLU A 143 24.34 15.76 -24.31
C GLU A 143 24.54 15.24 -22.90
N VAL A 144 24.41 13.93 -22.73
CA VAL A 144 24.80 13.25 -21.50
C VAL A 144 26.08 12.46 -21.77
N ILE A 145 27.09 12.85 -21.04
CA ILE A 145 28.38 12.19 -20.92
C ILE A 145 28.19 10.67 -20.94
N LYS A 146 28.81 10.01 -21.92
CA LYS A 146 28.86 8.53 -22.00
C LYS A 146 29.64 8.00 -20.80
N VAL A 147 28.96 7.68 -19.73
CA VAL A 147 29.50 6.78 -18.71
C VAL A 147 29.25 5.36 -19.20
N SER A 148 30.28 4.70 -19.62
CA SER A 148 30.28 3.25 -19.85
C SER A 148 29.85 2.55 -18.56
N ARG A 149 28.60 2.15 -18.47
CA ARG A 149 28.12 1.27 -17.38
C ARG A 149 28.56 -0.15 -17.75
N THR A 150 29.73 -0.55 -17.32
CA THR A 150 29.98 -1.97 -17.07
C THR A 150 28.88 -2.47 -16.17
N LYS A 151 28.07 -3.44 -16.65
CA LYS A 151 27.05 -4.11 -15.80
C LYS A 151 27.81 -4.76 -14.65
N ARG A 152 27.83 -4.10 -13.49
CA ARG A 152 28.33 -4.72 -12.26
C ARG A 152 27.37 -5.85 -11.92
N ILE A 153 27.88 -7.06 -11.85
CA ILE A 153 27.13 -8.23 -11.37
C ILE A 153 26.80 -7.95 -9.90
N LYS A 154 25.50 -7.85 -9.58
CA LYS A 154 25.04 -7.66 -8.20
C LYS A 154 25.40 -8.88 -7.38
N THR A 155 25.85 -8.67 -6.16
CA THR A 155 26.06 -9.77 -5.19
C THR A 155 24.71 -10.37 -4.79
N ASP A 156 24.73 -11.61 -4.31
CA ASP A 156 23.47 -12.25 -3.83
C ASP A 156 22.84 -11.48 -2.67
N ALA A 157 23.66 -10.83 -1.81
CA ALA A 157 23.17 -9.93 -0.78
C ALA A 157 22.43 -8.71 -1.37
N GLU A 158 22.93 -8.11 -2.44
CA GLU A 158 22.28 -6.98 -3.14
C GLU A 158 20.98 -7.42 -3.84
N LYS A 159 20.94 -8.63 -4.41
CA LYS A 159 19.73 -9.21 -5.00
C LYS A 159 18.67 -9.45 -3.95
N ASN A 160 19.06 -10.07 -2.81
CA ASN A 160 18.15 -10.34 -1.70
C ASN A 160 17.59 -9.05 -1.08
N ASP A 161 18.41 -7.98 -0.96
CA ASP A 161 17.93 -6.68 -0.46
C ASP A 161 16.92 -6.03 -1.42
N ILE A 162 17.17 -6.13 -2.74
CA ILE A 162 16.22 -5.65 -3.75
C ILE A 162 14.93 -6.45 -3.69
N GLN A 163 15.01 -7.77 -3.61
CA GLN A 163 13.85 -8.66 -3.47
C GLN A 163 13.02 -8.29 -2.24
N LYS A 164 13.67 -8.19 -1.07
CA LYS A 164 13.00 -7.81 0.17
C LYS A 164 12.25 -6.47 0.04
N ARG A 165 12.85 -5.46 -0.59
CA ARG A 165 12.18 -4.15 -0.79
C ARG A 165 10.96 -4.24 -1.72
N TRP A 166 10.99 -5.13 -2.73
CA TRP A 166 9.86 -5.35 -3.62
C TRP A 166 8.72 -6.07 -2.92
N ASP A 167 9.04 -7.11 -2.15
CA ASP A 167 8.06 -7.86 -1.36
C ASP A 167 7.39 -6.96 -0.33
N ASP A 168 8.15 -6.18 0.42
CA ASP A 168 7.64 -5.19 1.38
C ASP A 168 6.70 -4.18 0.71
N ARG A 169 7.08 -3.66 -0.46
CA ARG A 169 6.26 -2.70 -1.20
C ARG A 169 4.97 -3.33 -1.72
N PHE A 170 5.04 -4.53 -2.27
CA PHE A 170 3.88 -5.27 -2.75
C PHE A 170 2.90 -5.56 -1.63
N VAL A 171 3.39 -6.11 -0.52
CA VAL A 171 2.58 -6.44 0.66
C VAL A 171 1.90 -5.19 1.23
N ARG A 172 2.61 -4.07 1.33
CA ARG A 172 2.05 -2.79 1.80
C ARG A 172 0.99 -2.23 0.85
N ASN A 173 1.22 -2.25 -0.46
CA ASN A 173 0.25 -1.79 -1.45
C ASN A 173 -1.00 -2.67 -1.46
N PHE A 174 -0.84 -3.99 -1.32
CA PHE A 174 -1.97 -4.91 -1.21
C PHE A 174 -2.78 -4.65 0.07
N ASN A 175 -2.10 -4.49 1.21
CA ASN A 175 -2.74 -4.14 2.47
C ASN A 175 -3.50 -2.81 2.37
N GLN A 176 -2.90 -1.77 1.77
CA GLN A 176 -3.56 -0.50 1.49
C GLN A 176 -4.85 -0.70 0.68
N SER A 177 -4.79 -1.43 -0.43
CA SER A 177 -5.96 -1.71 -1.27
C SER A 177 -7.09 -2.39 -0.49
N LYS A 178 -6.74 -3.34 0.39
CA LYS A 178 -7.70 -4.02 1.27
C LYS A 178 -8.31 -3.09 2.31
N ILE A 179 -7.51 -2.23 2.94
CA ILE A 179 -8.01 -1.20 3.87
C ILE A 179 -9.03 -0.31 3.15
N GLU A 180 -8.65 0.23 1.98
CA GLU A 180 -9.52 1.11 1.19
C GLU A 180 -10.85 0.45 0.82
N GLN A 181 -10.80 -0.84 0.44
CA GLN A 181 -11.99 -1.63 0.15
C GLN A 181 -12.89 -1.81 1.38
N LYS A 182 -12.29 -2.13 2.53
CA LYS A 182 -13.01 -2.42 3.77
C LYS A 182 -13.65 -1.19 4.40
N ILE A 183 -12.95 -0.08 4.48
CA ILE A 183 -13.45 1.16 5.10
C ILE A 183 -14.13 2.11 4.11
N GLY A 184 -14.04 1.84 2.80
CA GLY A 184 -14.75 2.58 1.76
C GLY A 184 -14.23 4.00 1.51
N ILE A 185 -12.92 4.26 1.77
CA ILE A 185 -12.25 5.53 1.45
C ILE A 185 -10.87 5.26 0.85
N LYS A 186 -10.37 6.20 0.04
CA LYS A 186 -9.02 6.18 -0.47
C LYS A 186 -8.05 6.79 0.53
N ARG A 187 -6.82 6.27 0.55
CA ARG A 187 -5.72 6.88 1.28
C ARG A 187 -5.40 8.24 0.68
N GLY A 188 -5.37 9.26 1.53
CA GLY A 188 -4.84 10.60 1.23
C GLY A 188 -3.35 10.72 1.56
N GLU A 189 -2.90 11.94 1.74
CA GLU A 189 -1.57 12.24 2.26
C GLU A 189 -1.47 11.85 3.74
N ASP A 190 -0.26 11.48 4.18
CA ASP A 190 -0.01 11.17 5.58
C ASP A 190 -0.27 12.41 6.44
N MET A 191 -1.09 12.26 7.47
CA MET A 191 -1.38 13.38 8.37
C MET A 191 -0.21 13.63 9.33
N THR A 192 0.08 14.87 9.58
CA THR A 192 1.00 15.28 10.66
C THR A 192 0.50 14.81 12.04
N PHE A 193 1.34 14.96 13.05
CA PHE A 193 0.93 14.64 14.41
C PHE A 193 -0.27 15.50 14.83
N GLU A 194 -0.27 16.77 14.51
CA GLU A 194 -1.31 17.74 14.87
C GLU A 194 -2.64 17.42 14.15
N GLU A 195 -2.62 17.19 12.83
CA GLU A 195 -3.80 16.86 12.03
C GLU A 195 -4.45 15.54 12.45
N ALA A 196 -3.66 14.52 12.73
CA ALA A 196 -4.19 13.23 13.17
C ALA A 196 -4.75 13.28 14.60
N ASN A 197 -4.24 14.20 15.42
CA ASN A 197 -4.58 14.31 16.84
C ASN A 197 -5.76 15.24 17.12
N GLU A 198 -6.33 15.87 16.10
CA GLU A 198 -7.64 16.48 16.28
C GLU A 198 -8.62 15.40 16.78
N LEU A 199 -9.57 15.77 17.68
CA LEU A 199 -10.50 14.83 18.32
C LEU A 199 -11.35 13.99 17.33
N ARG A 200 -11.19 14.24 16.05
CA ARG A 200 -11.82 13.49 14.95
C ARG A 200 -11.51 11.99 14.97
N GLY A 201 -10.40 11.56 15.62
CA GLY A 201 -10.12 10.15 15.88
C GLY A 201 -11.15 9.46 16.78
N ASN A 202 -11.91 10.23 17.59
CA ASN A 202 -13.01 9.76 18.47
C ASN A 202 -14.11 10.81 18.58
N ILE A 203 -14.81 11.08 17.48
CA ILE A 203 -15.84 12.14 17.41
C ILE A 203 -17.01 11.94 18.37
N GLY A 204 -17.26 10.69 18.79
CA GLY A 204 -18.32 10.37 19.76
C GLY A 204 -17.93 10.59 21.22
N TYR A 205 -16.70 11.08 21.50
CA TYR A 205 -16.29 11.35 22.88
C TYR A 205 -17.22 12.41 23.53
N GLY A 206 -17.84 12.01 24.66
CA GLY A 206 -18.84 12.84 25.33
C GLY A 206 -20.29 12.56 24.92
N GLU A 207 -20.56 11.83 23.85
CA GLU A 207 -21.90 11.46 23.41
C GLU A 207 -22.45 10.24 24.16
N GLY A 208 -21.57 9.33 24.61
CA GLY A 208 -21.95 8.13 25.34
C GLY A 208 -20.77 7.45 26.04
N ARG A 209 -21.12 6.60 27.04
CA ARG A 209 -20.09 5.87 27.81
C ARG A 209 -19.25 4.94 26.94
N GLU A 210 -19.82 4.39 25.88
CA GLU A 210 -19.16 3.50 24.93
C GLU A 210 -17.99 4.15 24.18
N PHE A 211 -18.02 5.49 24.04
CA PHE A 211 -16.93 6.29 23.47
C PHE A 211 -15.90 6.75 24.53
N SER A 212 -16.21 6.54 25.81
CA SER A 212 -15.29 6.82 26.91
C SER A 212 -14.55 5.57 27.39
N VAL A 213 -14.73 4.43 26.74
CA VAL A 213 -14.10 3.14 27.07
C VAL A 213 -13.57 2.42 25.82
N ASN A 214 -13.41 3.13 24.70
CA ASN A 214 -12.98 2.62 23.39
C ASN A 214 -11.51 2.97 23.05
N CYS A 215 -10.65 3.16 24.05
CA CYS A 215 -9.27 3.59 23.88
C CYS A 215 -8.50 2.73 22.84
N GLN A 216 -8.75 1.42 22.81
CA GLN A 216 -8.15 0.49 21.85
C GLN A 216 -8.53 0.77 20.39
N SER A 217 -9.76 1.22 20.11
CA SER A 217 -10.16 1.67 18.78
C SER A 217 -9.58 3.05 18.44
N CYS A 218 -9.45 3.91 19.45
CA CYS A 218 -8.95 5.27 19.27
C CYS A 218 -7.47 5.29 18.84
N VAL A 219 -6.63 4.44 19.43
CA VAL A 219 -5.21 4.36 19.01
C VAL A 219 -5.06 3.78 17.60
N VAL A 220 -5.93 2.85 17.19
CA VAL A 220 -5.95 2.32 15.82
C VAL A 220 -6.44 3.40 14.83
N ALA A 221 -7.50 4.13 15.17
CA ALA A 221 -7.98 5.25 14.36
C ALA A 221 -6.91 6.33 14.20
N ASN A 222 -6.21 6.69 15.28
CA ASN A 222 -5.15 7.67 15.25
C ASN A 222 -3.99 7.23 14.32
N GLU A 223 -3.52 5.99 14.42
CA GLU A 223 -2.47 5.48 13.55
C GLU A 223 -2.92 5.42 12.07
N LEU A 224 -4.18 5.07 11.79
CA LEU A 224 -4.72 5.12 10.43
C LEU A 224 -4.78 6.55 9.89
N ARG A 225 -5.15 7.52 10.70
CA ARG A 225 -5.11 8.93 10.33
C ARG A 225 -3.68 9.37 10.00
N ARG A 226 -2.70 8.99 10.82
CA ARG A 226 -1.27 9.21 10.53
C ARG A 226 -0.82 8.62 9.20
N ARG A 227 -1.51 7.58 8.71
CA ARG A 227 -1.29 6.94 7.40
C ARG A 227 -2.19 7.51 6.29
N GLY A 228 -2.88 8.62 6.50
CA GLY A 228 -3.68 9.31 5.50
C GLY A 228 -5.12 8.82 5.34
N TYR A 229 -5.68 8.06 6.30
CA TYR A 229 -7.09 7.67 6.27
C TYR A 229 -7.93 8.55 7.19
N ASP A 230 -8.91 9.25 6.64
CA ASP A 230 -9.80 10.10 7.45
C ASP A 230 -10.91 9.26 8.11
N VAL A 231 -10.58 8.68 9.25
CA VAL A 231 -11.42 7.73 10.00
C VAL A 231 -11.59 8.16 11.45
N THR A 232 -12.64 7.60 12.08
CA THR A 232 -12.92 7.74 13.51
C THR A 232 -13.14 6.37 14.16
N ALA A 233 -12.87 6.26 15.46
CA ALA A 233 -13.02 5.04 16.23
C ALA A 233 -14.49 4.63 16.41
N LEU A 234 -14.76 3.34 16.36
CA LEU A 234 -16.05 2.77 16.73
C LEU A 234 -16.17 2.63 18.27
N PRO A 235 -17.41 2.63 18.80
CA PRO A 235 -17.69 2.52 20.23
C PRO A 235 -17.38 1.13 20.77
N ASN A 236 -17.04 1.06 22.07
CA ASN A 236 -16.93 -0.18 22.82
C ASN A 236 -18.25 -0.47 23.54
N LEU A 237 -19.05 -1.37 22.98
CA LEU A 237 -20.37 -1.70 23.47
C LEU A 237 -20.34 -2.70 24.64
N LYS A 238 -19.17 -3.14 25.10
CA LYS A 238 -18.97 -4.10 26.20
C LYS A 238 -19.78 -5.39 26.05
N LYS A 239 -19.92 -5.90 24.84
CA LYS A 239 -20.63 -7.13 24.53
C LYS A 239 -19.82 -8.03 23.59
N GLU A 240 -20.06 -9.31 23.65
CA GLU A 240 -19.49 -10.29 22.73
C GLU A 240 -19.84 -9.94 21.27
N GLY A 241 -18.92 -10.19 20.34
CA GLY A 241 -19.02 -9.85 18.92
C GLY A 241 -18.74 -8.38 18.60
N ASN A 242 -18.58 -7.53 19.62
CA ASN A 242 -18.11 -6.15 19.41
C ASN A 242 -16.58 -6.11 19.43
N ILE A 243 -15.97 -5.93 18.27
CA ILE A 243 -14.50 -5.97 18.13
C ILE A 243 -13.79 -4.96 19.03
N PRO A 244 -14.22 -3.69 19.19
CA PRO A 244 -13.65 -2.79 20.19
C PRO A 244 -13.60 -3.36 21.60
N TYR A 245 -14.61 -4.13 22.02
CA TYR A 245 -14.60 -4.80 23.31
C TYR A 245 -13.60 -5.97 23.37
N GLU A 246 -13.56 -6.78 22.33
CA GLU A 246 -12.66 -7.95 22.23
C GLU A 246 -11.18 -7.57 22.13
N LEU A 247 -10.88 -6.36 21.63
CA LEU A 247 -9.52 -5.80 21.60
C LEU A 247 -9.02 -5.35 22.98
N SER A 248 -9.84 -5.40 24.03
CA SER A 248 -9.40 -5.02 25.38
C SER A 248 -8.21 -5.86 25.83
N GLY A 249 -7.05 -5.25 26.05
CA GLY A 249 -5.78 -5.92 26.32
C GLY A 249 -5.14 -6.66 25.13
N LYS A 250 -5.80 -6.69 23.97
CA LYS A 250 -5.37 -7.40 22.75
C LYS A 250 -5.30 -6.51 21.52
N THR A 251 -4.98 -5.23 21.68
CA THR A 251 -4.94 -4.25 20.56
C THR A 251 -3.95 -4.62 19.46
N ASN A 252 -2.95 -5.47 19.78
CA ASN A 252 -2.06 -6.05 18.78
C ASN A 252 -2.79 -6.89 17.70
N TRP A 253 -4.01 -7.37 17.94
CA TRP A 253 -4.82 -8.07 16.93
C TRP A 253 -5.26 -7.15 15.77
N ALA A 254 -5.21 -5.83 15.95
CA ALA A 254 -5.44 -4.87 14.87
C ALA A 254 -4.29 -4.82 13.84
N TRP A 255 -3.20 -5.51 14.11
CA TRP A 255 -1.96 -5.41 13.34
C TRP A 255 -1.46 -6.77 12.88
N ILE A 256 -0.69 -6.76 11.79
CA ILE A 256 0.01 -7.92 11.23
C ILE A 256 1.48 -7.55 11.05
N ASP A 257 2.37 -8.39 11.51
CA ASP A 257 3.79 -8.28 11.26
C ASP A 257 4.07 -8.65 9.79
N PRO A 258 4.68 -7.76 8.99
CA PRO A 258 4.93 -8.01 7.56
C PRO A 258 5.94 -9.13 7.30
N GLU A 259 6.80 -9.49 8.26
CA GLU A 259 7.81 -10.54 8.09
C GLU A 259 7.22 -11.94 8.38
N THR A 260 6.35 -12.05 9.38
CA THR A 260 5.78 -13.32 9.80
C THR A 260 4.36 -13.55 9.29
N MET A 261 3.69 -12.49 8.82
CA MET A 261 2.27 -12.45 8.46
C MET A 261 1.33 -12.89 9.60
N GLN A 262 1.78 -12.72 10.83
CA GLN A 262 1.04 -13.06 12.05
C GLN A 262 0.78 -11.82 12.91
N THR A 263 -0.10 -11.96 13.92
CA THR A 263 -0.30 -10.94 14.95
C THR A 263 1.01 -10.67 15.69
N PRO A 264 1.49 -9.43 15.76
CA PRO A 264 2.75 -9.12 16.43
C PRO A 264 2.66 -9.31 17.95
N GLU A 265 3.77 -9.69 18.54
CA GLU A 265 3.89 -9.77 20.00
C GLU A 265 4.15 -8.38 20.59
N LYS A 266 3.54 -8.09 21.75
CA LYS A 266 3.86 -6.91 22.53
C LYS A 266 5.10 -7.16 23.38
N LYS A 267 5.98 -6.18 23.48
CA LYS A 267 7.11 -6.20 24.43
C LYS A 267 6.65 -5.61 25.77
N GLN A 268 7.15 -6.12 26.86
CA GLN A 268 6.76 -5.70 28.21
C GLN A 268 7.89 -5.01 28.94
N ALA A 269 7.61 -3.87 29.56
CA ALA A 269 8.43 -3.19 30.53
C ALA A 269 7.79 -3.29 31.92
N GLY A 270 8.54 -3.70 32.92
CA GLY A 270 8.01 -3.93 34.26
C GLY A 270 7.06 -5.13 34.35
N GLY A 271 6.33 -5.21 35.46
CA GLY A 271 5.29 -6.21 35.68
C GLY A 271 5.77 -7.60 36.09
N GLN A 272 4.80 -8.43 36.44
CA GLN A 272 4.99 -9.85 36.71
C GLN A 272 4.80 -10.62 35.41
N TYR A 273 5.79 -11.42 35.04
CA TYR A 273 5.61 -12.42 33.98
C TYR A 273 4.77 -13.57 34.53
N VAL A 274 3.78 -14.03 33.76
CA VAL A 274 2.86 -15.14 34.13
C VAL A 274 3.60 -16.48 33.99
N SER A 275 4.51 -16.78 34.87
CA SER A 275 5.09 -18.14 34.99
C SER A 275 5.55 -18.50 36.40
N GLY A 276 4.72 -18.19 37.39
CA GLY A 276 4.88 -18.81 38.72
C GLY A 276 6.12 -18.43 39.56
N LEU A 277 6.93 -17.49 39.11
CA LEU A 277 8.08 -16.97 39.84
C LEU A 277 7.72 -15.63 40.49
N ASP A 278 8.00 -15.50 41.80
CA ASP A 278 7.89 -14.24 42.57
C ASP A 278 8.76 -13.17 41.94
N ILE A 279 8.21 -12.33 41.10
CA ILE A 279 8.92 -11.19 40.54
C ILE A 279 8.66 -9.98 41.43
N LYS A 280 9.73 -9.44 42.00
CA LYS A 280 9.69 -8.20 42.76
C LYS A 280 9.11 -7.10 41.92
N SER A 281 8.11 -6.37 42.43
CA SER A 281 7.56 -5.19 41.77
C SER A 281 8.68 -4.21 41.47
N LYS A 282 8.84 -3.86 40.19
CA LYS A 282 9.85 -2.90 39.76
C LYS A 282 9.46 -1.50 40.22
N THR A 283 10.48 -0.68 40.46
CA THR A 283 10.28 0.74 40.78
C THR A 283 9.89 1.50 39.51
N LEU A 284 9.26 2.66 39.67
CA LEU A 284 8.93 3.56 38.56
C LEU A 284 10.17 3.95 37.73
N THR A 285 11.32 4.11 38.40
CA THR A 285 12.61 4.40 37.74
C THR A 285 13.05 3.27 36.84
N GLN A 286 12.90 2.00 37.28
CA GLN A 286 13.24 0.83 36.47
C GLN A 286 12.26 0.69 35.29
N LEU A 287 10.94 0.89 35.52
CA LEU A 287 9.94 0.88 34.46
C LEU A 287 10.29 1.93 33.38
N ASN A 288 10.64 3.15 33.80
CA ASN A 288 10.98 4.22 32.85
C ASN A 288 12.24 3.90 32.05
N LYS A 289 13.24 3.27 32.66
CA LYS A 289 14.48 2.85 31.97
C LYS A 289 14.16 1.80 30.91
N GLU A 290 13.36 0.77 31.24
CA GLU A 290 12.99 -0.29 30.31
C GLU A 290 12.09 0.24 29.19
N LEU A 291 11.14 1.11 29.49
CA LEU A 291 10.28 1.74 28.48
C LEU A 291 11.10 2.55 27.48
N ASN A 292 12.07 3.35 27.98
CA ASN A 292 12.96 4.09 27.11
C ASN A 292 13.80 3.17 26.21
N GLU A 293 14.25 2.03 26.71
CA GLU A 293 14.99 1.05 25.91
C GLU A 293 14.09 0.41 24.84
N LEU A 294 12.85 0.03 25.18
CA LEU A 294 11.89 -0.55 24.25
C LEU A 294 11.39 0.43 23.16
N THR A 295 11.46 1.72 23.44
CA THR A 295 11.05 2.79 22.53
C THR A 295 12.21 3.64 22.03
N LYS A 296 13.46 3.16 22.07
CA LYS A 296 14.65 3.95 21.72
C LYS A 296 14.74 4.34 20.26
N GLU A 297 14.20 3.52 19.37
CA GLU A 297 14.17 3.80 17.95
C GLU A 297 13.08 4.82 17.61
N ALA A 298 13.37 5.76 16.71
CA ALA A 298 12.37 6.68 16.20
C ALA A 298 11.22 5.90 15.53
N GLY A 299 9.98 6.30 15.83
CA GLY A 299 8.80 5.58 15.36
C GLY A 299 7.57 5.85 16.22
N ARG A 300 6.46 5.22 15.85
CA ARG A 300 5.18 5.35 16.56
C ARG A 300 4.86 4.06 17.31
N TYR A 301 4.44 4.23 18.56
CA TYR A 301 4.20 3.13 19.48
C TYR A 301 2.82 3.23 20.12
N HIS A 302 2.20 2.09 20.34
CA HIS A 302 1.08 1.94 21.27
C HIS A 302 1.61 1.44 22.61
N ILE A 303 1.17 2.07 23.69
CA ILE A 303 1.53 1.70 25.05
C ILE A 303 0.26 1.44 25.84
N ASP A 304 0.07 0.19 26.28
CA ASP A 304 -1.04 -0.19 27.14
C ASP A 304 -0.58 -0.55 28.56
N PHE A 305 -1.43 -0.23 29.53
CA PHE A 305 -1.15 -0.44 30.96
C PHE A 305 -2.43 -0.56 31.77
N MET A 306 -2.29 -1.09 32.98
CA MET A 306 -3.36 -1.12 33.98
C MET A 306 -3.21 0.04 34.99
N TRP A 307 -4.31 0.61 35.42
CA TRP A 307 -4.31 1.62 36.50
C TRP A 307 -3.99 0.97 37.86
N LYS A 308 -3.43 1.75 38.80
CA LYS A 308 -3.06 1.29 40.15
C LYS A 308 -4.23 0.70 40.91
N ASP A 309 -5.43 1.27 40.74
CA ASP A 309 -6.64 0.82 41.42
C ASP A 309 -7.18 -0.50 40.90
N GLY A 310 -6.56 -1.06 39.84
CA GLY A 310 -6.96 -2.33 39.24
C GLY A 310 -8.31 -2.34 38.51
N LYS A 311 -8.98 -1.17 38.42
CA LYS A 311 -10.34 -1.07 37.84
C LYS A 311 -10.38 -0.93 36.34
N GLY A 312 -9.27 -1.16 35.66
CA GLY A 312 -9.20 -1.14 34.20
C GLY A 312 -7.82 -0.81 33.71
N GLY A 313 -7.67 -0.89 32.39
CA GLY A 313 -6.46 -0.50 31.67
C GLY A 313 -6.73 0.66 30.74
N HIS A 314 -5.66 1.19 30.20
CA HIS A 314 -5.68 2.23 29.18
C HIS A 314 -4.61 1.98 28.13
N ILE A 315 -4.79 2.58 26.96
CA ILE A 315 -3.80 2.54 25.88
C ILE A 315 -3.70 3.93 25.26
N ILE A 316 -2.47 4.35 24.99
CA ILE A 316 -2.13 5.66 24.43
C ILE A 316 -1.16 5.51 23.27
N THR A 317 -0.97 6.58 22.50
CA THR A 317 0.04 6.66 21.45
C THR A 317 1.27 7.41 21.93
N VAL A 318 2.44 6.96 21.49
CA VAL A 318 3.74 7.59 21.76
C VAL A 318 4.54 7.70 20.48
N ASP A 319 4.95 8.91 20.11
CA ASP A 319 5.91 9.16 19.06
C ASP A 319 7.31 9.32 19.66
N ARG A 320 8.26 8.49 19.28
CA ARG A 320 9.68 8.72 19.49
C ARG A 320 10.23 9.45 18.29
N LEU A 321 10.73 10.66 18.49
CA LEU A 321 11.33 11.47 17.45
C LEU A 321 12.81 11.10 17.24
N GLU A 322 13.37 11.43 16.07
CA GLU A 322 14.78 11.18 15.75
C GLU A 322 15.77 11.83 16.72
N ASN A 323 15.39 12.97 17.29
CA ASN A 323 16.19 13.65 18.32
C ASN A 323 16.08 13.00 19.72
N GLY A 324 15.39 11.87 19.83
CA GLY A 324 15.19 11.12 21.07
C GLY A 324 14.10 11.65 21.99
N SER A 325 13.45 12.78 21.68
CA SER A 325 12.30 13.26 22.44
C SER A 325 11.06 12.39 22.20
N ILE A 326 10.10 12.45 23.14
CA ILE A 326 8.84 11.73 23.02
C ILE A 326 7.67 12.70 23.04
N ARG A 327 6.65 12.38 22.26
CA ARG A 327 5.34 13.03 22.32
C ARG A 327 4.32 11.96 22.67
N ILE A 328 3.46 12.26 23.62
CA ILE A 328 2.41 11.35 24.10
C ILE A 328 1.08 11.97 23.77
N TYR A 329 0.19 11.14 23.24
CA TYR A 329 -1.16 11.56 22.95
C TYR A 329 -2.18 10.48 23.37
N ASP A 330 -3.24 10.92 24.00
CA ASP A 330 -4.39 10.09 24.32
C ASP A 330 -5.51 10.36 23.30
N PRO A 331 -5.63 9.52 22.27
CA PRO A 331 -6.62 9.76 21.20
C PRO A 331 -8.06 9.52 21.65
N GLN A 332 -8.29 8.89 22.80
CA GLN A 332 -9.65 8.71 23.31
C GLN A 332 -10.25 10.03 23.79
N ILE A 333 -9.45 10.84 24.50
CA ILE A 333 -9.89 12.10 25.09
C ILE A 333 -9.36 13.34 24.35
N GLY A 334 -8.55 13.13 23.30
CA GLY A 334 -7.99 14.21 22.48
C GLY A 334 -6.98 15.09 23.20
N ARG A 335 -6.13 14.53 24.07
CA ARG A 335 -5.19 15.31 24.89
C ARG A 335 -3.76 14.87 24.74
N LEU A 336 -2.86 15.85 24.74
CA LEU A 336 -1.43 15.60 24.95
C LEU A 336 -1.20 15.04 26.36
N GLY A 337 -0.42 13.96 26.43
CA GLY A 337 -0.05 13.34 27.70
C GLY A 337 1.31 13.83 28.22
N ASP A 338 1.46 13.78 29.53
CA ASP A 338 2.76 13.88 30.20
C ASP A 338 3.06 12.55 30.89
N TRP A 339 4.13 11.89 30.46
CA TRP A 339 4.53 10.61 31.05
C TRP A 339 4.81 10.68 32.53
N LYS A 340 5.34 11.80 33.02
CA LYS A 340 5.58 12.00 34.45
C LYS A 340 4.32 12.02 35.30
N VAL A 341 3.19 12.42 34.67
CA VAL A 341 1.86 12.40 35.28
C VAL A 341 1.27 11.01 35.19
N ILE A 342 1.16 10.48 33.96
CA ILE A 342 0.53 9.19 33.68
C ILE A 342 1.20 8.05 34.45
N SER A 343 2.54 8.00 34.48
CA SER A 343 3.29 6.91 35.10
C SER A 343 3.10 6.76 36.60
N LYS A 344 2.66 7.81 37.28
CA LYS A 344 2.36 7.75 38.71
C LYS A 344 1.14 6.91 39.04
N ASP A 345 0.23 6.79 38.10
CA ASP A 345 -1.04 6.05 38.21
C ASP A 345 -1.02 4.69 37.57
N ILE A 346 0.11 4.28 36.99
CA ILE A 346 0.30 2.95 36.39
C ILE A 346 0.58 1.91 37.47
N SER A 347 -0.03 0.74 37.31
CA SER A 347 0.23 -0.40 38.17
C SER A 347 1.57 -1.05 37.84
N LEU A 348 2.54 -0.92 38.75
CA LEU A 348 3.84 -1.58 38.60
C LEU A 348 3.76 -3.11 38.64
N LYS A 349 2.68 -3.67 39.20
CA LYS A 349 2.43 -5.10 39.23
C LYS A 349 2.24 -5.69 37.84
N TYR A 350 1.51 -4.98 36.97
CA TYR A 350 1.22 -5.43 35.60
C TYR A 350 2.20 -4.90 34.57
N GLY A 351 2.96 -3.84 34.89
CA GLY A 351 3.88 -3.22 33.96
C GLY A 351 3.17 -2.50 32.81
N VAL A 352 3.92 -2.32 31.72
CA VAL A 352 3.49 -1.61 30.52
C VAL A 352 3.81 -2.46 29.31
N ASN A 353 2.85 -2.67 28.41
CA ASN A 353 3.09 -3.31 27.13
C ASN A 353 3.36 -2.25 26.06
N VAL A 354 4.29 -2.57 25.18
CA VAL A 354 4.77 -1.70 24.11
C VAL A 354 4.67 -2.43 22.77
N LEU A 355 4.09 -1.77 21.79
CA LEU A 355 4.04 -2.25 20.41
C LEU A 355 4.42 -1.11 19.47
N ARG A 356 5.49 -1.26 18.68
CA ARG A 356 5.76 -0.36 17.56
C ARG A 356 4.76 -0.65 16.45
N VAL A 357 4.09 0.38 15.93
CA VAL A 357 2.98 0.18 14.97
C VAL A 357 3.24 0.76 13.58
N ASP A 358 4.10 1.74 13.42
CA ASP A 358 4.37 2.40 12.15
C ASP A 358 4.95 1.48 11.06
N ASN A 359 5.60 0.39 11.44
CA ASN A 359 6.15 -0.63 10.55
C ASN A 359 5.22 -1.82 10.28
N LEU A 360 4.10 -1.94 10.99
CA LEU A 360 3.15 -3.05 10.87
C LEU A 360 2.12 -2.83 9.75
N LEU A 361 1.56 -3.92 9.27
CA LEU A 361 0.37 -3.91 8.41
C LEU A 361 -0.90 -3.84 9.27
N VAL A 362 -1.99 -3.37 8.67
CA VAL A 362 -3.31 -3.37 9.31
C VAL A 362 -3.97 -4.73 9.11
N ASN A 363 -4.57 -5.29 10.16
CA ASN A 363 -5.40 -6.48 10.04
C ASN A 363 -6.73 -6.11 9.36
N THR A 364 -6.81 -6.38 8.06
CA THR A 364 -7.96 -6.02 7.23
C THR A 364 -9.20 -6.86 7.48
N ASP A 365 -9.11 -7.96 8.23
CA ASP A 365 -10.27 -8.82 8.53
C ASP A 365 -11.20 -8.21 9.57
N ILE A 366 -10.69 -7.27 10.38
CA ILE A 366 -11.43 -6.65 11.48
C ILE A 366 -11.48 -5.12 11.42
N ILE A 367 -10.77 -4.46 10.51
CA ILE A 367 -10.57 -3.01 10.53
C ILE A 367 -11.87 -2.21 10.39
N ASP A 368 -12.79 -2.66 9.56
CA ASP A 368 -14.12 -2.07 9.35
C ASP A 368 -15.06 -2.21 10.58
N ARG A 369 -14.66 -3.01 11.56
CA ARG A 369 -15.32 -3.18 12.86
C ARG A 369 -14.59 -2.45 14.00
N ILE A 370 -13.49 -1.76 13.70
CA ILE A 370 -12.70 -0.96 14.66
C ILE A 370 -12.88 0.54 14.38
N VAL A 371 -12.93 0.90 13.09
CA VAL A 371 -13.07 2.29 12.64
C VAL A 371 -14.12 2.41 11.56
N ARG A 372 -14.59 3.64 11.36
CA ARG A 372 -15.42 4.02 10.21
C ARG A 372 -14.86 5.27 9.54
N LYS A 373 -15.21 5.50 8.30
CA LYS A 373 -14.92 6.77 7.62
C LYS A 373 -15.61 7.95 8.31
N LEU A 374 -14.98 9.10 8.26
CA LEU A 374 -15.54 10.39 8.64
C LEU A 374 -16.40 10.96 7.51
#